data_5063b8fd1f641f206368e37eba984f0a
#
_entry.id   5063b8fd1f641f206368e37eba984f0a
#
_cell.length_a   1.000
_cell.length_b   1.000
_cell.length_c   1.000
_cell.angle_alpha   90.00
_cell.angle_beta   90.00
_cell.angle_gamma   90.00
#
_symmetry.space_group_name_H-M   'P 1'
#
loop_
_entity.id
_entity.type
_entity.pdbx_description
1 polymer ?
#
loop_
_entity_poly.entity_id
_entity_poly.type
_entity_poly.pdbx_seq_one_letter_code
_entity_poly.pdbx_strand_id
1 'polypeptide(L)'
;MTTAESVQTVVRLSVAAYVLALAPTIAPAQQEQPAASTRAAPTAGGIVNETVFPTIESGKWTGKRLPDGQPDVSGDWSNTIANHDNFTDPQGGIPGDPSPVARNRKLGPRAERAPSRVSDPADGELPYQPWARTKQQEFAAGFFNAVKPEYIEPLARCAPSGIPKSLYWHGYEIRQYPGYVVFLFGSGWRIIHLDGKPHLPANIKLWNGDSRGHWEGNTLVVGVTNENSKARFSRTGDFASENVHIEERYIFSSDNKRYNYVATFTDPTVYTRPVTITIPARRWTLDDPKNSWHFPVVAANNPGKATIADHFESICVENNGGFGQLVSRKN
;
A
#
# COMPACT_ATOMS: atom_id res chain seq x y z
N MET A 1 75.04 -36.10 -31.54
CA MET A 1 75.62 -34.71 -31.48
C MET A 1 74.60 -33.86 -30.80
N THR A 2 74.97 -33.59 -29.57
CA THR A 2 75.09 -32.27 -28.89
C THR A 2 73.80 -31.63 -28.49
N THR A 3 73.53 -31.15 -27.34
CA THR A 3 74.26 -30.97 -26.07
C THR A 3 73.19 -30.56 -25.05
N ALA A 4 73.34 -31.03 -23.84
CA ALA A 4 72.54 -30.62 -22.71
C ALA A 4 72.91 -29.19 -22.27
N GLU A 5 71.93 -28.39 -21.95
CA GLU A 5 72.09 -27.23 -21.08
C GLU A 5 71.07 -27.25 -19.96
N SER A 6 71.61 -27.34 -18.79
CA SER A 6 70.95 -27.29 -17.49
C SER A 6 70.63 -25.83 -17.15
N VAL A 7 69.37 -25.56 -16.85
CA VAL A 7 68.97 -24.30 -16.24
C VAL A 7 68.55 -24.56 -14.79
N GLN A 8 69.34 -24.03 -13.86
CA GLN A 8 69.05 -24.04 -12.42
C GLN A 8 67.91 -23.10 -12.11
N THR A 9 66.83 -23.65 -11.54
CA THR A 9 65.71 -22.88 -11.03
C THR A 9 66.01 -22.44 -9.58
N VAL A 10 66.23 -21.19 -9.39
CA VAL A 10 66.36 -20.56 -8.07
C VAL A 10 64.96 -20.36 -7.49
N VAL A 11 64.66 -21.14 -6.44
CA VAL A 11 63.42 -20.97 -5.66
C VAL A 11 63.62 -19.77 -4.71
N ARG A 12 62.92 -18.67 -4.97
CA ARG A 12 62.79 -17.57 -4.00
C ARG A 12 61.55 -17.81 -3.16
N LEU A 13 61.73 -18.13 -1.88
CA LEU A 13 60.69 -18.08 -0.89
C LEU A 13 60.32 -16.63 -0.59
N SER A 14 59.15 -16.22 -1.00
CA SER A 14 58.53 -14.96 -0.54
C SER A 14 57.66 -15.27 0.65
N VAL A 15 58.07 -14.83 1.84
CA VAL A 15 57.23 -14.84 3.04
C VAL A 15 56.23 -13.71 2.89
N ALA A 16 54.96 -14.03 2.59
CA ALA A 16 53.85 -13.09 2.63
C ALA A 16 53.35 -12.99 4.08
N ALA A 17 53.63 -11.87 4.72
CA ALA A 17 53.04 -11.52 6.00
C ALA A 17 51.55 -11.15 5.78
N TYR A 18 50.65 -12.02 6.25
CA TYR A 18 49.21 -11.69 6.33
C TYR A 18 48.99 -10.69 7.48
N VAL A 19 48.79 -9.43 7.14
CA VAL A 19 48.20 -8.46 8.05
C VAL A 19 46.69 -8.71 8.08
N LEU A 20 46.18 -9.33 9.15
CA LEU A 20 44.75 -9.37 9.43
C LEU A 20 44.31 -7.93 9.78
N ALA A 21 43.71 -7.26 8.81
CA ALA A 21 42.98 -6.06 9.07
C ALA A 21 41.63 -6.47 9.70
N LEU A 22 41.50 -6.30 11.01
CA LEU A 22 40.18 -6.34 11.70
C LEU A 22 39.35 -5.17 11.20
N ALA A 23 38.52 -5.42 10.22
CA ALA A 23 37.46 -4.47 9.86
C ALA A 23 36.40 -4.46 11.01
N PRO A 24 36.03 -3.29 11.52
CA PRO A 24 34.95 -3.23 12.47
C PRO A 24 33.65 -3.68 11.76
N THR A 25 33.05 -4.74 12.26
CA THR A 25 31.69 -5.13 11.89
C THR A 25 30.76 -4.02 12.37
N ILE A 26 30.36 -3.15 11.45
CA ILE A 26 29.25 -2.23 11.69
C ILE A 26 28.00 -3.12 11.72
N ALA A 27 27.50 -3.39 12.93
CA ALA A 27 26.19 -3.97 13.11
C ALA A 27 25.18 -3.04 12.41
N PRO A 28 24.20 -3.60 11.66
CA PRO A 28 23.14 -2.75 11.11
C PRO A 28 22.47 -2.03 12.28
N ALA A 29 22.42 -0.71 12.22
CA ALA A 29 21.69 0.09 13.18
C ALA A 29 20.24 -0.41 13.15
N GLN A 30 19.78 -1.00 14.26
CA GLN A 30 18.37 -1.22 14.47
C GLN A 30 17.73 0.16 14.44
N GLN A 31 16.93 0.41 13.40
CA GLN A 31 16.09 1.58 13.36
C GLN A 31 15.10 1.44 14.53
N GLU A 32 15.27 2.25 15.55
CA GLU A 32 14.24 2.43 16.58
C GLU A 32 12.97 2.91 15.87
N GLN A 33 11.97 2.03 15.80
CA GLN A 33 10.64 2.44 15.42
C GLN A 33 10.18 3.50 16.42
N PRO A 34 9.64 4.64 15.96
CA PRO A 34 9.14 5.65 16.87
C PRO A 34 8.09 5.03 17.77
N ALA A 35 8.23 5.26 19.08
CA ALA A 35 7.34 4.72 20.10
C ALA A 35 5.88 5.00 19.74
N ALA A 36 5.06 3.94 19.72
CA ALA A 36 3.65 4.03 19.38
C ALA A 36 2.96 5.02 20.33
N SER A 37 2.34 6.04 19.77
CA SER A 37 1.51 6.98 20.55
C SER A 37 0.30 6.24 21.12
N THR A 38 0.15 6.23 22.43
CA THR A 38 -0.91 5.50 23.15
C THR A 38 -2.25 6.23 23.21
N ARG A 39 -2.39 7.37 22.51
CA ARG A 39 -3.61 8.18 22.58
C ARG A 39 -4.66 7.68 21.58
N ALA A 40 -5.80 7.21 22.08
CA ALA A 40 -6.96 6.94 21.24
C ALA A 40 -7.46 8.24 20.58
N ALA A 41 -7.65 8.20 19.26
CA ALA A 41 -8.17 9.34 18.55
C ALA A 41 -9.65 9.59 18.86
N PRO A 42 -10.10 10.85 18.87
CA PRO A 42 -11.52 11.15 19.00
C PRO A 42 -12.30 10.57 17.80
N THR A 43 -13.42 9.94 18.09
CA THR A 43 -14.37 9.46 17.09
C THR A 43 -15.02 10.63 16.38
N ALA A 44 -14.65 10.88 15.15
CA ALA A 44 -15.38 11.80 14.29
C ALA A 44 -16.34 10.98 13.41
N GLY A 45 -17.64 11.11 13.69
CA GLY A 45 -18.67 10.61 12.79
C GLY A 45 -18.77 9.09 12.62
N GLY A 46 -18.42 8.29 13.64
CA GLY A 46 -18.58 6.82 13.62
C GLY A 46 -17.47 6.06 12.90
N ILE A 47 -16.46 6.73 12.36
CA ILE A 47 -15.27 6.11 11.80
C ILE A 47 -14.29 5.86 12.95
N VAL A 48 -13.86 4.61 13.12
CA VAL A 48 -12.80 4.27 14.07
C VAL A 48 -11.47 4.73 13.48
N ASN A 49 -11.03 5.92 13.88
CA ASN A 49 -9.72 6.45 13.49
C ASN A 49 -8.67 5.93 14.47
N GLU A 50 -7.99 4.86 14.12
CA GLU A 50 -6.82 4.42 14.87
C GLU A 50 -5.60 5.26 14.43
N THR A 51 -5.07 6.03 15.38
CA THR A 51 -3.87 6.85 15.15
C THR A 51 -2.59 6.09 15.47
N VAL A 52 -2.71 4.86 15.96
CA VAL A 52 -1.58 4.02 16.37
C VAL A 52 -1.44 2.87 15.39
N PHE A 53 -0.22 2.65 14.91
CA PHE A 53 0.10 1.42 14.19
C PHE A 53 0.42 0.33 15.22
N PRO A 54 -0.37 -0.76 15.28
CA PRO A 54 -0.02 -1.86 16.15
C PRO A 54 1.30 -2.47 15.64
N THR A 55 2.20 -2.78 16.57
CA THR A 55 3.38 -3.57 16.23
C THR A 55 2.94 -5.01 16.00
N ILE A 56 3.14 -5.52 14.79
CA ILE A 56 2.88 -6.91 14.44
C ILE A 56 4.17 -7.46 13.86
N GLU A 57 4.77 -8.38 14.61
CA GLU A 57 6.03 -9.00 14.20
C GLU A 57 5.81 -10.08 13.15
N SER A 58 6.68 -10.13 12.15
CA SER A 58 6.78 -11.26 11.24
C SER A 58 7.25 -12.49 12.01
N GLY A 59 6.62 -13.64 11.77
CA GLY A 59 6.96 -14.83 12.49
C GLY A 59 6.12 -16.04 12.10
N LYS A 60 6.10 -17.03 12.97
CA LYS A 60 5.36 -18.27 12.72
C LYS A 60 3.84 -18.00 12.77
N TRP A 61 3.12 -18.51 11.78
CA TRP A 61 1.66 -18.54 11.83
C TRP A 61 1.16 -19.57 12.86
N THR A 62 0.35 -19.14 13.79
CA THR A 62 -0.22 -19.99 14.85
C THR A 62 -1.72 -20.19 14.72
N GLY A 63 -2.36 -19.50 13.76
CA GLY A 63 -3.78 -19.61 13.48
C GLY A 63 -4.15 -20.83 12.63
N LYS A 64 -5.42 -20.89 12.25
CA LYS A 64 -5.95 -21.91 11.35
C LYS A 64 -5.26 -21.86 9.97
N ARG A 65 -5.11 -23.02 9.35
CA ARG A 65 -4.64 -23.17 7.98
C ARG A 65 -5.73 -23.74 7.08
N LEU A 66 -5.69 -23.34 5.83
CA LEU A 66 -6.48 -23.96 4.78
C LEU A 66 -5.92 -25.33 4.41
N PRO A 67 -6.70 -26.18 3.70
CA PRO A 67 -6.24 -27.52 3.31
C PRO A 67 -4.96 -27.55 2.48
N ASP A 68 -4.66 -26.50 1.73
CA ASP A 68 -3.43 -26.33 0.94
C ASP A 68 -2.25 -25.79 1.76
N GLY A 69 -2.42 -25.59 3.07
CA GLY A 69 -1.40 -25.15 3.99
C GLY A 69 -1.27 -23.62 4.15
N GLN A 70 -1.97 -22.81 3.37
CA GLN A 70 -1.96 -21.37 3.55
C GLN A 70 -2.50 -20.96 4.95
N PRO A 71 -1.95 -19.93 5.59
CA PRO A 71 -2.63 -19.25 6.70
C PRO A 71 -4.04 -18.84 6.29
N ASP A 72 -5.06 -19.19 7.08
CA ASP A 72 -6.45 -18.82 6.79
C ASP A 72 -6.69 -17.37 7.22
N VAL A 73 -6.61 -16.46 6.26
CA VAL A 73 -6.88 -15.04 6.45
C VAL A 73 -8.13 -14.58 5.68
N SER A 74 -8.89 -15.53 5.16
CA SER A 74 -10.10 -15.26 4.39
C SER A 74 -11.13 -14.45 5.17
N GLY A 75 -11.93 -13.66 4.48
CA GLY A 75 -13.06 -12.87 5.01
C GLY A 75 -12.85 -11.36 4.89
N ASP A 76 -13.66 -10.62 5.64
CA ASP A 76 -13.82 -9.17 5.49
C ASP A 76 -12.78 -8.40 6.30
N TRP A 77 -12.18 -7.43 5.64
CA TRP A 77 -11.12 -6.58 6.17
C TRP A 77 -11.39 -5.12 5.89
N SER A 78 -10.76 -4.29 6.70
CA SER A 78 -10.80 -2.86 6.56
C SER A 78 -9.52 -2.21 7.02
N ASN A 79 -9.16 -1.10 6.41
CA ASN A 79 -8.17 -0.23 7.01
C ASN A 79 -8.75 0.45 8.26
N THR A 80 -7.87 0.96 9.13
CA THR A 80 -8.27 1.59 10.38
C THR A 80 -8.57 3.09 10.25
N ILE A 81 -8.20 3.69 9.13
CA ILE A 81 -8.48 5.07 8.81
C ILE A 81 -8.95 5.13 7.36
N ALA A 82 -10.25 5.33 7.16
CA ALA A 82 -10.86 5.46 5.85
C ALA A 82 -10.52 6.83 5.24
N ASN A 83 -9.29 6.99 4.78
CA ASN A 83 -8.89 8.21 4.10
C ASN A 83 -7.91 7.94 2.96
N HIS A 84 -8.47 7.80 1.78
CA HIS A 84 -7.73 7.66 0.52
C HIS A 84 -7.29 9.00 -0.07
N ASP A 85 -7.52 10.09 0.66
CA ASP A 85 -7.34 11.42 0.13
C ASP A 85 -5.90 11.90 0.22
N ASN A 86 -5.20 11.56 1.31
CA ASN A 86 -3.87 12.10 1.59
C ASN A 86 -3.00 11.09 2.35
N PHE A 87 -1.85 10.75 1.78
CA PHE A 87 -0.92 9.82 2.40
C PHE A 87 -0.15 10.40 3.58
N THR A 88 0.31 11.63 3.41
CA THR A 88 1.17 12.29 4.39
C THR A 88 0.38 12.88 5.56
N ASP A 89 -0.92 13.13 5.35
CA ASP A 89 -1.84 13.58 6.38
C ASP A 89 -3.21 12.89 6.22
N PRO A 90 -3.36 11.64 6.67
CA PRO A 90 -4.58 10.85 6.45
C PRO A 90 -5.89 11.53 6.89
N GLN A 91 -5.83 12.45 7.85
CA GLN A 91 -6.98 13.21 8.32
C GLN A 91 -7.08 14.63 7.71
N GLY A 92 -6.06 15.06 6.96
CA GLY A 92 -5.97 16.40 6.39
C GLY A 92 -6.95 16.67 5.24
N GLY A 93 -7.43 15.59 4.60
CA GLY A 93 -8.28 15.72 3.42
C GLY A 93 -7.51 16.20 2.19
N ILE A 94 -8.25 16.74 1.22
CA ILE A 94 -7.69 17.21 -0.03
C ILE A 94 -7.49 18.71 0.04
N PRO A 95 -6.29 19.23 -0.13
CA PRO A 95 -6.06 20.67 -0.20
C PRO A 95 -6.89 21.30 -1.31
N GLY A 96 -7.54 22.45 -1.00
CA GLY A 96 -8.39 23.14 -1.98
C GLY A 96 -9.78 22.55 -2.17
N ASP A 97 -10.20 21.59 -1.34
CA ASP A 97 -11.57 21.07 -1.35
C ASP A 97 -12.59 22.22 -1.12
N PRO A 98 -13.47 22.51 -2.10
CA PRO A 98 -14.44 23.60 -1.99
C PRO A 98 -15.67 23.22 -1.16
N SER A 99 -15.77 22.00 -0.67
CA SER A 99 -16.96 21.51 0.02
C SER A 99 -17.18 22.22 1.36
N PRO A 100 -18.45 22.37 1.82
CA PRO A 100 -18.74 22.87 3.16
C PRO A 100 -18.12 22.01 4.27
N VAL A 101 -18.02 20.70 4.06
CA VAL A 101 -17.41 19.76 5.01
C VAL A 101 -15.93 20.07 5.20
N ALA A 102 -15.21 20.30 4.11
CA ALA A 102 -13.80 20.66 4.17
C ALA A 102 -13.59 22.04 4.82
N ARG A 103 -14.40 23.03 4.43
CA ARG A 103 -14.32 24.39 5.00
C ARG A 103 -14.60 24.43 6.50
N ASN A 104 -15.49 23.58 6.98
CA ASN A 104 -15.87 23.51 8.39
C ASN A 104 -15.04 22.50 9.21
N ARG A 105 -14.12 21.80 8.56
CA ARG A 105 -13.27 20.80 9.23
C ARG A 105 -12.32 21.48 10.20
N LYS A 106 -12.49 21.17 11.48
CA LYS A 106 -11.55 21.59 12.53
C LYS A 106 -10.58 20.45 12.79
N LEU A 107 -9.37 20.59 12.29
CA LEU A 107 -8.28 19.65 12.57
C LEU A 107 -7.46 20.19 13.74
N GLY A 108 -7.13 19.32 14.68
CA GLY A 108 -6.14 19.59 15.70
C GLY A 108 -4.73 19.73 15.10
N PRO A 109 -3.73 20.07 15.91
CA PRO A 109 -2.34 20.12 15.48
C PRO A 109 -1.91 18.83 14.76
N ARG A 110 -1.02 18.95 13.76
CA ARG A 110 -0.59 17.78 12.96
C ARG A 110 -0.04 16.64 13.83
N ALA A 111 0.69 16.99 14.90
CA ALA A 111 1.26 16.00 15.84
C ALA A 111 0.22 15.19 16.63
N GLU A 112 -1.03 15.66 16.72
CA GLU A 112 -2.13 15.00 17.41
C GLU A 112 -3.01 14.18 16.47
N ARG A 113 -2.74 14.24 15.17
CA ARG A 113 -3.48 13.52 14.13
C ARG A 113 -2.80 12.18 13.80
N ALA A 114 -3.49 11.36 13.00
CA ALA A 114 -2.93 10.12 12.51
C ALA A 114 -1.57 10.36 11.85
N PRO A 115 -0.57 9.49 12.10
CA PRO A 115 0.73 9.61 11.47
C PRO A 115 0.62 9.49 9.96
N SER A 116 1.64 9.96 9.24
CA SER A 116 1.78 9.73 7.81
C SER A 116 1.73 8.22 7.51
N ARG A 117 1.20 7.87 6.37
CA ARG A 117 1.29 6.49 5.84
C ARG A 117 2.70 6.18 5.33
N VAL A 118 3.47 7.21 5.01
CA VAL A 118 4.89 7.06 4.69
C VAL A 118 5.63 6.80 5.99
N SER A 119 6.12 5.58 6.16
CA SER A 119 6.87 5.14 7.34
C SER A 119 8.38 5.20 7.13
N ASP A 120 8.84 5.25 5.88
CA ASP A 120 10.21 5.55 5.50
C ASP A 120 10.19 6.33 4.15
N PRO A 121 10.73 7.54 4.10
CA PRO A 121 11.55 8.26 5.09
C PRO A 121 10.82 8.65 6.38
N ALA A 122 11.61 8.83 7.45
CA ALA A 122 11.10 9.10 8.79
C ALA A 122 10.38 10.46 8.95
N ASP A 123 10.61 11.41 8.03
CA ASP A 123 9.88 12.68 7.99
C ASP A 123 8.41 12.51 7.54
N GLY A 124 8.07 11.33 7.05
CA GLY A 124 6.70 11.00 6.62
C GLY A 124 6.31 11.61 5.28
N GLU A 125 7.26 12.10 4.50
CA GLU A 125 7.05 12.74 3.22
C GLU A 125 7.49 11.85 2.05
N LEU A 126 6.88 12.06 0.88
CA LEU A 126 7.27 11.36 -0.34
C LEU A 126 8.48 12.08 -0.98
N PRO A 127 9.64 11.43 -1.12
CA PRO A 127 10.89 12.02 -1.58
C PRO A 127 10.92 12.14 -3.12
N TYR A 128 10.05 12.96 -3.68
CA TYR A 128 9.93 13.13 -5.12
C TYR A 128 11.19 13.70 -5.79
N GLN A 129 11.47 13.22 -7.01
CA GLN A 129 12.30 13.95 -7.95
C GLN A 129 11.69 15.34 -8.23
N PRO A 130 12.48 16.39 -8.53
CA PRO A 130 11.94 17.74 -8.73
C PRO A 130 10.79 17.82 -9.76
N TRP A 131 10.96 17.17 -10.92
CA TRP A 131 9.92 17.11 -11.94
C TRP A 131 8.66 16.38 -11.47
N ALA A 132 8.83 15.31 -10.70
CA ALA A 132 7.73 14.51 -10.21
C ALA A 132 6.93 15.24 -9.12
N ARG A 133 7.60 16.05 -8.28
CA ARG A 133 6.93 16.95 -7.35
C ARG A 133 6.05 17.97 -8.09
N THR A 134 6.56 18.56 -9.17
CA THR A 134 5.78 19.47 -10.01
C THR A 134 4.56 18.76 -10.60
N LYS A 135 4.74 17.54 -11.09
CA LYS A 135 3.65 16.73 -11.66
C LYS A 135 2.61 16.34 -10.60
N GLN A 136 3.03 15.96 -9.41
CA GLN A 136 2.15 15.68 -8.29
C GLN A 136 1.29 16.90 -7.94
N GLN A 137 1.90 18.09 -7.88
CA GLN A 137 1.18 19.34 -7.62
C GLN A 137 0.18 19.68 -8.74
N GLU A 138 0.53 19.42 -10.00
CA GLU A 138 -0.36 19.55 -11.14
C GLU A 138 -1.59 18.64 -11.00
N PHE A 139 -1.39 17.38 -10.62
CA PHE A 139 -2.50 16.45 -10.36
C PHE A 139 -3.37 16.88 -9.19
N ALA A 140 -2.77 17.34 -8.10
CA ALA A 140 -3.50 17.84 -6.95
C ALA A 140 -4.37 19.07 -7.31
N ALA A 141 -3.80 20.03 -8.02
CA ALA A 141 -4.52 21.22 -8.47
C ALA A 141 -5.66 20.88 -9.46
N GLY A 142 -5.44 19.88 -10.32
CA GLY A 142 -6.43 19.42 -11.29
C GLY A 142 -7.57 18.59 -10.70
N PHE A 143 -7.49 18.17 -9.44
CA PHE A 143 -8.47 17.25 -8.85
C PHE A 143 -9.89 17.80 -8.85
N PHE A 144 -10.08 19.05 -8.41
CA PHE A 144 -11.41 19.70 -8.40
C PHE A 144 -11.76 20.43 -9.68
N ASN A 145 -10.80 20.62 -10.59
CA ASN A 145 -11.00 21.28 -11.87
C ASN A 145 -10.29 20.50 -12.96
N ALA A 146 -10.86 19.35 -13.34
CA ALA A 146 -10.28 18.43 -14.28
C ALA A 146 -10.44 18.92 -15.73
N VAL A 147 -9.51 19.76 -16.17
CA VAL A 147 -9.46 20.27 -17.56
C VAL A 147 -8.82 19.26 -18.54
N LYS A 148 -8.20 18.20 -18.03
CA LYS A 148 -7.63 17.10 -18.80
C LYS A 148 -8.12 15.76 -18.27
N PRO A 149 -8.31 14.74 -19.12
CA PRO A 149 -8.74 13.41 -18.68
C PRO A 149 -7.83 12.77 -17.63
N GLU A 150 -6.54 13.04 -17.66
CA GLU A 150 -5.57 12.52 -16.71
C GLU A 150 -5.73 13.07 -15.29
N TYR A 151 -6.41 14.20 -15.11
CA TYR A 151 -6.71 14.76 -13.77
C TYR A 151 -7.93 14.11 -13.14
N ILE A 152 -8.76 13.45 -13.95
CA ILE A 152 -9.93 12.73 -13.43
C ILE A 152 -9.45 11.46 -12.75
N GLU A 153 -9.88 11.28 -11.51
CA GLU A 153 -9.56 10.07 -10.74
C GLU A 153 -9.97 8.79 -11.49
N PRO A 154 -9.14 7.72 -11.49
CA PRO A 154 -9.48 6.48 -12.18
C PRO A 154 -10.87 5.94 -11.87
N LEU A 155 -11.29 5.90 -10.60
CA LEU A 155 -12.63 5.46 -10.23
C LEU A 155 -13.76 6.28 -10.89
N ALA A 156 -13.58 7.58 -11.03
CA ALA A 156 -14.55 8.45 -11.71
C ALA A 156 -14.62 8.18 -13.23
N ARG A 157 -13.65 7.43 -13.76
CA ARG A 157 -13.57 7.00 -15.17
C ARG A 157 -13.82 5.50 -15.34
N CYS A 158 -14.43 4.85 -14.35
CA CYS A 158 -14.71 3.41 -14.36
C CYS A 158 -13.43 2.54 -14.46
N ALA A 159 -12.33 3.02 -13.93
CA ALA A 159 -11.08 2.28 -13.88
C ALA A 159 -10.71 1.89 -12.44
N PRO A 160 -9.97 0.79 -12.25
CA PRO A 160 -9.50 0.42 -10.91
C PRO A 160 -8.71 1.53 -10.22
N SER A 161 -8.84 1.61 -8.90
CA SER A 161 -8.08 2.60 -8.11
C SER A 161 -6.57 2.39 -8.17
N GLY A 162 -6.15 1.17 -8.46
CA GLY A 162 -4.76 0.75 -8.38
C GLY A 162 -4.32 0.39 -6.95
N ILE A 163 -3.11 -0.09 -6.82
CA ILE A 163 -2.46 -0.42 -5.55
C ILE A 163 -1.50 0.73 -5.22
N PRO A 164 -1.44 1.19 -3.97
CA PRO A 164 -2.09 0.67 -2.75
C PRO A 164 -3.48 1.26 -2.47
N LYS A 165 -4.02 2.15 -3.29
CA LYS A 165 -5.23 2.92 -3.02
C LYS A 165 -6.44 2.03 -2.72
N SER A 166 -6.60 0.92 -3.42
CA SER A 166 -7.70 -0.01 -3.19
C SER A 166 -7.72 -0.58 -1.77
N LEU A 167 -6.57 -0.67 -1.09
CA LEU A 167 -6.45 -1.22 0.27
C LEU A 167 -6.91 -0.24 1.36
N TYR A 168 -6.91 1.04 1.12
CA TYR A 168 -7.27 2.04 2.14
C TYR A 168 -8.46 2.91 1.75
N TRP A 169 -9.11 2.59 0.63
CA TRP A 169 -10.32 3.29 0.21
C TRP A 169 -11.52 2.89 1.06
N HIS A 170 -11.88 1.61 1.03
CA HIS A 170 -13.02 1.02 1.72
C HIS A 170 -12.64 -0.33 2.33
N GLY A 171 -13.63 -1.07 2.82
CA GLY A 171 -13.49 -2.48 3.13
C GLY A 171 -13.29 -3.33 1.86
N TYR A 172 -12.82 -4.52 2.06
CA TYR A 172 -12.59 -5.51 1.01
C TYR A 172 -12.63 -6.91 1.61
N GLU A 173 -12.85 -7.88 0.76
CA GLU A 173 -12.83 -9.28 1.13
C GLU A 173 -11.53 -9.94 0.62
N ILE A 174 -10.91 -10.76 1.46
CA ILE A 174 -9.84 -11.67 1.05
C ILE A 174 -10.43 -13.05 0.87
N ARG A 175 -10.28 -13.62 -0.31
CA ARG A 175 -10.58 -15.01 -0.63
C ARG A 175 -9.29 -15.75 -0.99
N GLN A 176 -9.21 -16.99 -0.56
CA GLN A 176 -8.04 -17.83 -0.80
C GLN A 176 -8.44 -19.11 -1.50
N TYR A 177 -7.65 -19.46 -2.49
CA TYR A 177 -7.79 -20.68 -3.29
C TYR A 177 -6.43 -21.33 -3.43
N PRO A 178 -6.35 -22.64 -3.74
CA PRO A 178 -5.07 -23.27 -4.03
C PRO A 178 -4.29 -22.51 -5.10
N GLY A 179 -3.13 -21.96 -4.72
CA GLY A 179 -2.26 -21.17 -5.60
C GLY A 179 -2.64 -19.71 -5.80
N TYR A 180 -3.66 -19.18 -5.11
CA TYR A 180 -4.10 -17.80 -5.27
C TYR A 180 -4.56 -17.17 -3.96
N VAL A 181 -4.30 -15.87 -3.83
CA VAL A 181 -5.01 -14.98 -2.90
C VAL A 181 -5.72 -13.90 -3.72
N VAL A 182 -7.00 -13.71 -3.48
CA VAL A 182 -7.84 -12.76 -4.23
C VAL A 182 -8.34 -11.69 -3.27
N PHE A 183 -8.10 -10.44 -3.61
CA PHE A 183 -8.71 -9.30 -2.95
C PHE A 183 -9.88 -8.81 -3.78
N LEU A 184 -11.05 -8.76 -3.18
CA LEU A 184 -12.27 -8.21 -3.78
C LEU A 184 -12.52 -6.82 -3.20
N PHE A 185 -12.38 -5.82 -4.03
CA PHE A 185 -12.66 -4.42 -3.70
C PHE A 185 -13.97 -3.98 -4.31
N GLY A 186 -14.57 -2.95 -3.79
CA GLY A 186 -15.75 -2.35 -4.44
C GLY A 186 -15.48 -1.83 -5.87
N SER A 187 -14.22 -1.64 -6.23
CA SER A 187 -13.77 -1.15 -7.54
C SER A 187 -13.08 -2.22 -8.39
N GLY A 188 -13.37 -3.49 -8.16
CA GLY A 188 -12.78 -4.61 -8.89
C GLY A 188 -12.01 -5.58 -7.97
N TRP A 189 -11.09 -6.32 -8.54
CA TRP A 189 -10.36 -7.36 -7.83
C TRP A 189 -8.87 -7.29 -8.12
N ARG A 190 -8.12 -7.99 -7.29
CA ARG A 190 -6.69 -8.25 -7.48
C ARG A 190 -6.41 -9.72 -7.20
N ILE A 191 -5.68 -10.37 -8.07
CA ILE A 191 -5.22 -11.75 -7.90
C ILE A 191 -3.73 -11.73 -7.61
N ILE A 192 -3.33 -12.37 -6.52
CA ILE A 192 -1.93 -12.64 -6.18
C ILE A 192 -1.68 -14.11 -6.46
N HIS A 193 -0.81 -14.39 -7.41
CA HIS A 193 -0.42 -15.76 -7.77
C HIS A 193 0.64 -16.29 -6.81
N LEU A 194 0.44 -17.50 -6.29
CA LEU A 194 1.36 -18.19 -5.40
C LEU A 194 2.08 -19.36 -6.08
N ASP A 195 2.06 -19.41 -7.40
CA ASP A 195 2.54 -20.52 -8.22
C ASP A 195 4.06 -20.49 -8.50
N GLY A 196 4.78 -19.51 -7.94
CA GLY A 196 6.23 -19.35 -8.11
C GLY A 196 6.69 -19.00 -9.52
N LYS A 197 5.76 -18.68 -10.43
CA LYS A 197 6.13 -18.29 -11.79
C LYS A 197 6.69 -16.88 -11.85
N PRO A 198 7.51 -16.57 -12.87
CA PRO A 198 8.02 -15.22 -13.07
C PRO A 198 6.88 -14.25 -13.41
N HIS A 199 7.16 -12.97 -13.24
CA HIS A 199 6.26 -11.91 -13.70
C HIS A 199 6.01 -11.95 -15.20
N LEU A 200 4.91 -11.35 -15.62
CA LEU A 200 4.57 -11.16 -17.01
C LEU A 200 5.66 -10.37 -17.76
N PRO A 201 5.78 -10.53 -19.07
CA PRO A 201 6.67 -9.70 -19.89
C PRO A 201 6.44 -8.19 -19.64
N ALA A 202 7.51 -7.41 -19.58
CA ALA A 202 7.48 -6.00 -19.15
C ALA A 202 6.62 -5.08 -20.03
N ASN A 203 6.32 -5.50 -21.27
CA ASN A 203 5.44 -4.78 -22.20
C ASN A 203 3.94 -4.96 -21.89
N ILE A 204 3.56 -5.89 -21.00
CA ILE A 204 2.17 -6.06 -20.56
C ILE A 204 1.98 -5.21 -19.33
N LYS A 205 1.12 -4.19 -19.40
CA LYS A 205 0.87 -3.24 -18.32
C LYS A 205 -0.56 -3.35 -17.82
N LEU A 206 -0.72 -3.46 -16.50
CA LEU A 206 -1.98 -3.71 -15.81
C LEU A 206 -2.30 -2.58 -14.81
N TRP A 207 -3.56 -2.40 -14.46
CA TRP A 207 -4.00 -1.38 -13.49
C TRP A 207 -3.52 -1.65 -12.05
N ASN A 208 -3.49 -2.92 -11.65
CA ASN A 208 -3.04 -3.36 -10.33
C ASN A 208 -1.67 -4.05 -10.38
N GLY A 209 -0.95 -3.89 -11.50
CA GLY A 209 0.29 -4.61 -11.75
C GLY A 209 0.11 -6.14 -11.85
N ASP A 210 1.20 -6.85 -12.09
CA ASP A 210 1.29 -8.31 -11.97
C ASP A 210 1.82 -8.67 -10.59
N SER A 211 1.03 -9.41 -9.83
CA SER A 211 1.29 -9.70 -8.42
C SER A 211 1.69 -11.16 -8.24
N ARG A 212 2.91 -11.40 -7.74
CA ARG A 212 3.45 -12.72 -7.43
C ARG A 212 3.83 -12.79 -5.96
N GLY A 213 3.35 -13.79 -5.24
CA GLY A 213 3.54 -13.86 -3.81
C GLY A 213 3.88 -15.24 -3.27
N HIS A 214 4.25 -15.25 -2.01
CA HIS A 214 4.47 -16.46 -1.20
C HIS A 214 4.23 -16.15 0.27
N TRP A 215 4.08 -17.20 1.07
CA TRP A 215 3.90 -17.08 2.51
C TRP A 215 5.22 -17.25 3.27
N GLU A 216 5.53 -16.32 4.16
CA GLU A 216 6.58 -16.39 5.16
C GLU A 216 5.94 -16.40 6.56
N GLY A 217 5.60 -17.58 7.06
CA GLY A 217 4.91 -17.70 8.35
C GLY A 217 3.56 -16.98 8.39
N ASN A 218 3.47 -15.87 9.14
CA ASN A 218 2.27 -15.02 9.22
C ASN A 218 2.24 -13.89 8.19
N THR A 219 3.18 -13.86 7.27
CA THR A 219 3.35 -12.77 6.32
C THR A 219 3.13 -13.25 4.89
N LEU A 220 2.20 -12.62 4.18
CA LEU A 220 2.10 -12.75 2.73
C LEU A 220 3.04 -11.71 2.11
N VAL A 221 4.08 -12.18 1.42
CA VAL A 221 5.02 -11.34 0.68
C VAL A 221 4.64 -11.32 -0.78
N VAL A 222 4.60 -10.15 -1.40
CA VAL A 222 4.17 -9.98 -2.79
C VAL A 222 5.10 -9.03 -3.53
N GLY A 223 5.66 -9.49 -4.63
CA GLY A 223 6.30 -8.63 -5.62
C GLY A 223 5.28 -8.15 -6.64
N VAL A 224 5.31 -6.86 -6.97
CA VAL A 224 4.43 -6.25 -7.98
C VAL A 224 5.27 -5.50 -8.99
N THR A 225 5.02 -5.78 -10.25
CA THR A 225 5.61 -5.08 -11.40
C THR A 225 4.52 -4.81 -12.43
N ASN A 226 4.89 -4.30 -13.60
CA ASN A 226 3.98 -4.18 -14.75
C ASN A 226 2.77 -3.23 -14.52
N GLU A 227 2.91 -2.24 -13.65
CA GLU A 227 1.89 -1.20 -13.50
C GLU A 227 1.82 -0.29 -14.73
N ASN A 228 0.63 0.25 -15.02
CA ASN A 228 0.39 1.11 -16.20
C ASN A 228 0.54 2.60 -15.90
N SER A 229 1.01 3.00 -14.73
CA SER A 229 1.18 4.39 -14.27
C SER A 229 -0.08 5.28 -14.29
N LYS A 230 -1.25 4.72 -14.54
CA LYS A 230 -2.52 5.47 -14.62
C LYS A 230 -3.25 5.56 -13.30
N ALA A 231 -2.88 4.72 -12.33
CA ALA A 231 -3.38 4.78 -10.97
C ALA A 231 -2.85 6.03 -10.23
N ARG A 232 -3.57 6.45 -9.20
CA ARG A 232 -3.12 7.48 -8.26
C ARG A 232 -3.18 6.90 -6.86
N PHE A 233 -2.13 7.15 -6.07
CA PHE A 233 -2.08 6.65 -4.69
C PHE A 233 -3.02 7.41 -3.77
N SER A 234 -3.22 8.68 -4.07
CA SER A 234 -4.06 9.57 -3.28
C SER A 234 -4.79 10.59 -4.15
N ARG A 235 -5.71 11.32 -3.56
CA ARG A 235 -6.35 12.48 -4.20
C ARG A 235 -5.50 13.74 -4.16
N THR A 236 -4.40 13.71 -3.43
CA THR A 236 -3.37 14.76 -3.47
C THR A 236 -2.40 14.62 -4.63
N GLY A 237 -2.69 13.68 -5.55
CA GLY A 237 -1.95 13.55 -6.80
C GLY A 237 -0.75 12.61 -6.75
N ASP A 238 -0.57 11.87 -5.66
CA ASP A 238 0.56 10.96 -5.51
C ASP A 238 0.49 9.80 -6.52
N PHE A 239 1.63 9.48 -7.12
CA PHE A 239 1.72 8.52 -8.22
C PHE A 239 3.07 7.79 -8.27
N ALA A 240 3.13 6.74 -9.06
CA ALA A 240 4.36 6.10 -9.51
C ALA A 240 4.42 6.04 -11.04
N SER A 241 5.61 5.75 -11.58
CA SER A 241 5.79 5.49 -13.00
C SER A 241 5.48 4.02 -13.33
N GLU A 242 5.49 3.69 -14.62
CA GLU A 242 5.35 2.31 -15.10
C GLU A 242 6.59 1.43 -14.82
N ASN A 243 7.67 2.03 -14.31
CA ASN A 243 8.90 1.34 -13.92
C ASN A 243 8.93 1.00 -12.43
N VAL A 244 7.86 1.29 -11.70
CA VAL A 244 7.79 0.99 -10.29
C VAL A 244 7.90 -0.52 -10.05
N HIS A 245 8.69 -0.88 -9.05
CA HIS A 245 8.68 -2.19 -8.41
C HIS A 245 8.19 -2.01 -6.98
N ILE A 246 7.21 -2.80 -6.56
CA ILE A 246 6.65 -2.74 -5.22
C ILE A 246 6.89 -4.09 -4.54
N GLU A 247 7.49 -4.07 -3.37
CA GLU A 247 7.51 -5.20 -2.46
C GLU A 247 6.49 -4.94 -1.36
N GLU A 248 5.51 -5.83 -1.24
CA GLU A 248 4.45 -5.73 -0.25
C GLU A 248 4.56 -6.85 0.77
N ARG A 249 4.27 -6.53 2.02
CA ARG A 249 4.22 -7.46 3.14
C ARG A 249 2.92 -7.25 3.90
N TYR A 250 2.07 -8.26 3.90
CA TYR A 250 0.85 -8.31 4.70
C TYR A 250 1.14 -9.12 5.96
N ILE A 251 1.43 -8.45 7.06
CA ILE A 251 1.89 -9.07 8.31
C ILE A 251 0.69 -9.24 9.23
N PHE A 252 0.17 -10.46 9.35
CA PHE A 252 -1.05 -10.76 10.10
C PHE A 252 -0.74 -11.01 11.57
N SER A 253 -1.59 -10.48 12.46
CA SER A 253 -1.53 -10.79 13.90
C SER A 253 -1.88 -12.25 14.18
N SER A 254 -1.35 -12.79 15.25
CA SER A 254 -1.56 -14.20 15.64
C SER A 254 -3.01 -14.54 15.92
N ASP A 255 -3.80 -13.58 16.39
CA ASP A 255 -5.25 -13.71 16.60
C ASP A 255 -6.09 -13.53 15.34
N ASN A 256 -5.44 -13.25 14.20
CA ASN A 256 -6.06 -13.02 12.89
C ASN A 256 -7.10 -11.87 12.88
N LYS A 257 -6.94 -10.88 13.77
CA LYS A 257 -7.85 -9.72 13.84
C LYS A 257 -7.31 -8.48 13.17
N ARG A 258 -5.99 -8.40 12.99
CA ARG A 258 -5.29 -7.25 12.41
C ARG A 258 -4.21 -7.70 11.46
N TYR A 259 -3.81 -6.80 10.58
CA TYR A 259 -2.54 -6.91 9.86
C TYR A 259 -1.99 -5.52 9.56
N ASN A 260 -0.68 -5.45 9.36
CA ASN A 260 -0.03 -4.29 8.78
C ASN A 260 0.29 -4.59 7.30
N TYR A 261 -0.18 -3.74 6.42
CA TYR A 261 0.30 -3.69 5.05
C TYR A 261 1.50 -2.77 5.02
N VAL A 262 2.65 -3.32 4.69
CA VAL A 262 3.90 -2.59 4.52
C VAL A 262 4.33 -2.75 3.07
N ALA A 263 4.50 -1.65 2.36
CA ALA A 263 4.88 -1.70 0.96
C ALA A 263 6.02 -0.74 0.67
N THR A 264 7.06 -1.26 0.04
CA THR A 264 8.23 -0.49 -0.40
C THR A 264 8.18 -0.29 -1.91
N PHE A 265 8.12 0.97 -2.31
CA PHE A 265 8.11 1.40 -3.71
C PHE A 265 9.53 1.77 -4.12
N THR A 266 10.05 1.08 -5.12
CA THR A 266 11.31 1.42 -5.77
C THR A 266 11.00 1.94 -7.17
N ASP A 267 11.09 3.24 -7.32
CA ASP A 267 10.82 3.96 -8.58
C ASP A 267 11.78 5.15 -8.72
N PRO A 268 13.01 4.92 -9.21
CA PRO A 268 14.01 5.99 -9.33
C PRO A 268 13.64 7.05 -10.37
N THR A 269 12.62 6.79 -11.19
CA THR A 269 12.07 7.79 -12.11
C THR A 269 11.33 8.88 -11.35
N VAL A 270 10.56 8.50 -10.32
CA VAL A 270 9.67 9.40 -9.58
C VAL A 270 10.25 9.83 -8.24
N TYR A 271 10.95 8.94 -7.53
CA TYR A 271 11.47 9.17 -6.20
C TYR A 271 13.01 9.20 -6.18
N THR A 272 13.57 9.99 -5.28
CA THR A 272 15.04 10.09 -5.07
C THR A 272 15.60 8.89 -4.29
N ARG A 273 14.74 8.13 -3.61
CA ARG A 273 15.07 6.91 -2.86
C ARG A 273 13.81 6.02 -2.76
N PRO A 274 13.93 4.74 -2.38
CA PRO A 274 12.78 3.90 -2.06
C PRO A 274 11.92 4.52 -0.95
N VAL A 275 10.61 4.27 -1.03
CA VAL A 275 9.60 4.77 -0.10
C VAL A 275 8.86 3.58 0.50
N THR A 276 8.76 3.53 1.81
CA THR A 276 7.93 2.54 2.50
C THR A 276 6.68 3.20 3.08
N ILE A 277 5.55 2.58 2.85
CA ILE A 277 4.28 2.97 3.45
C ILE A 277 3.79 1.87 4.39
N THR A 278 3.05 2.27 5.42
CA THR A 278 2.40 1.34 6.36
C THR A 278 0.93 1.69 6.52
N ILE A 279 0.06 0.72 6.25
CA ILE A 279 -1.39 0.86 6.39
C ILE A 279 -1.88 -0.24 7.33
N PRO A 280 -2.30 0.09 8.56
CA PRO A 280 -2.89 -0.88 9.47
C PRO A 280 -4.30 -1.24 9.01
N ALA A 281 -4.62 -2.53 9.10
CA ALA A 281 -5.93 -3.06 8.79
C ALA A 281 -6.44 -3.95 9.92
N ARG A 282 -7.75 -4.11 9.98
CA ARG A 282 -8.45 -4.94 10.94
C ARG A 282 -9.56 -5.75 10.29
N ARG A 283 -9.98 -6.81 10.97
CA ARG A 283 -11.23 -7.49 10.58
C ARG A 283 -12.39 -6.51 10.66
N TRP A 284 -13.20 -6.54 9.63
CA TRP A 284 -14.51 -5.93 9.70
C TRP A 284 -15.49 -6.88 10.38
N THR A 285 -16.41 -6.31 11.17
CA THR A 285 -17.47 -7.05 11.87
C THR A 285 -18.80 -6.34 11.73
N LEU A 286 -19.91 -7.07 11.92
CA LEU A 286 -21.26 -6.49 11.87
C LEU A 286 -21.51 -5.46 12.99
N ASP A 287 -20.69 -5.47 14.04
CA ASP A 287 -20.75 -4.51 15.15
C ASP A 287 -20.03 -3.20 14.84
N ASP A 288 -19.37 -3.12 13.70
CA ASP A 288 -18.71 -1.88 13.28
C ASP A 288 -19.76 -0.76 13.11
N PRO A 289 -19.40 0.49 13.46
CA PRO A 289 -20.32 1.61 13.35
C PRO A 289 -20.93 1.70 11.95
N LYS A 290 -22.21 2.02 11.87
CA LYS A 290 -22.97 2.13 10.61
C LYS A 290 -22.35 3.04 9.56
N ASN A 291 -21.45 3.92 9.95
CA ASN A 291 -20.71 4.84 9.09
C ASN A 291 -19.28 4.37 8.79
N SER A 292 -18.86 3.19 9.28
CA SER A 292 -17.68 2.56 8.72
C SER A 292 -18.03 2.26 7.28
N TRP A 293 -17.24 2.68 6.33
CA TRP A 293 -17.42 2.52 4.89
C TRP A 293 -17.34 1.05 4.44
N HIS A 294 -17.79 0.17 5.31
CA HIS A 294 -17.89 -1.25 5.07
C HIS A 294 -19.35 -1.52 4.91
N PHE A 295 -19.62 -1.99 3.84
CA PHE A 295 -20.86 -2.42 3.28
C PHE A 295 -21.69 -3.31 4.23
N PRO A 296 -22.32 -2.77 5.28
CA PRO A 296 -23.51 -3.44 5.71
C PRO A 296 -24.49 -3.23 4.56
N VAL A 297 -24.82 -4.30 3.88
CA VAL A 297 -26.10 -4.32 3.21
C VAL A 297 -27.14 -4.21 4.31
N VAL A 298 -27.32 -3.01 4.82
CA VAL A 298 -28.58 -2.68 5.43
C VAL A 298 -29.51 -2.65 4.24
N ALA A 299 -30.23 -3.74 4.03
CA ALA A 299 -31.36 -3.70 3.14
C ALA A 299 -32.09 -2.42 3.46
N ALA A 300 -32.25 -1.52 2.49
CA ALA A 300 -32.91 -0.23 2.67
C ALA A 300 -34.28 -0.38 3.36
N ASN A 301 -34.84 -1.57 3.38
CA ASN A 301 -36.12 -1.97 3.89
C ASN A 301 -36.06 -2.64 5.27
N ASN A 302 -34.91 -2.85 5.87
CA ASN A 302 -34.80 -3.47 7.19
C ASN A 302 -33.67 -2.86 8.02
N PRO A 303 -33.81 -1.58 8.44
CA PRO A 303 -32.83 -0.89 9.24
C PRO A 303 -32.73 -1.60 10.61
N GLY A 304 -31.65 -2.34 10.82
CA GLY A 304 -31.36 -3.03 12.08
C GLY A 304 -31.05 -4.52 11.96
N LYS A 305 -31.20 -5.13 10.80
CA LYS A 305 -30.75 -6.49 10.53
C LYS A 305 -29.80 -6.49 9.33
N ALA A 306 -28.54 -6.15 9.58
CA ALA A 306 -27.48 -6.49 8.64
C ALA A 306 -27.31 -8.01 8.69
N THR A 307 -27.71 -8.71 7.64
CA THR A 307 -27.64 -10.16 7.60
C THR A 307 -26.43 -10.70 6.86
N ILE A 308 -25.79 -9.88 6.03
CA ILE A 308 -24.62 -10.29 5.22
C ILE A 308 -23.80 -9.03 4.92
N ALA A 309 -22.50 -9.10 5.14
CA ALA A 309 -21.57 -8.18 4.50
C ALA A 309 -21.40 -8.64 3.06
N ASP A 310 -21.96 -7.92 2.12
CA ASP A 310 -21.71 -8.16 0.71
C ASP A 310 -20.91 -7.00 0.14
N HIS A 311 -19.92 -7.32 -0.67
CA HIS A 311 -19.14 -6.31 -1.38
C HIS A 311 -19.90 -5.93 -2.65
N PHE A 312 -20.61 -4.82 -2.60
CA PHE A 312 -21.21 -4.27 -3.80
C PHE A 312 -20.15 -3.83 -4.79
N GLU A 313 -20.28 -4.27 -6.01
CA GLU A 313 -19.59 -3.61 -7.11
C GLU A 313 -19.99 -2.14 -7.13
N SER A 314 -18.98 -1.28 -7.08
CA SER A 314 -19.14 0.12 -7.38
C SER A 314 -19.37 0.25 -8.88
N ILE A 315 -20.62 0.09 -9.30
CA ILE A 315 -20.99 0.16 -10.72
C ILE A 315 -20.79 1.60 -11.17
N CYS A 316 -19.83 1.76 -12.06
CA CYS A 316 -19.66 3.00 -12.76
C CYS A 316 -20.72 3.10 -13.84
N VAL A 317 -21.59 4.08 -13.75
CA VAL A 317 -22.59 4.38 -14.79
C VAL A 317 -22.11 5.60 -15.58
N GLU A 318 -22.44 5.65 -16.86
CA GLU A 318 -22.26 6.84 -17.68
C GLU A 318 -22.91 8.04 -16.98
N ASN A 319 -22.29 9.22 -17.06
CA ASN A 319 -22.72 10.44 -16.35
C ASN A 319 -22.67 10.33 -14.81
N ASN A 320 -21.64 9.71 -14.27
CA ASN A 320 -21.40 9.60 -12.85
C ASN A 320 -21.15 10.97 -12.18
N GLY A 321 -22.18 11.81 -12.15
CA GLY A 321 -22.14 13.18 -11.61
C GLY A 321 -21.91 13.27 -10.10
N GLY A 322 -21.85 12.14 -9.40
CA GLY A 322 -21.53 12.07 -7.98
C GLY A 322 -20.08 12.36 -7.63
N PHE A 323 -19.17 12.31 -8.60
CA PHE A 323 -17.79 12.72 -8.42
C PHE A 323 -17.64 14.18 -8.85
N GLY A 324 -17.34 15.06 -7.91
CA GLY A 324 -17.21 16.51 -8.11
C GLY A 324 -16.29 16.91 -9.28
N GLN A 325 -15.42 16.01 -9.72
CA GLN A 325 -14.56 16.18 -10.89
C GLN A 325 -15.32 16.23 -12.22
N LEU A 326 -16.49 15.60 -12.29
CA LEU A 326 -17.31 15.56 -13.53
C LEU A 326 -18.34 16.70 -13.58
N VAL A 327 -18.64 17.33 -12.44
CA VAL A 327 -19.67 18.38 -12.32
C VAL A 327 -19.13 19.77 -12.69
N SER A 328 -17.82 19.98 -12.67
CA SER A 328 -17.22 21.29 -12.98
C SER A 328 -17.19 21.64 -14.48
N ARG A 329 -17.65 20.78 -15.36
CA ARG A 329 -17.88 21.14 -16.76
C ARG A 329 -19.18 21.92 -16.91
N LYS A 330 -19.24 23.11 -16.34
CA LYS A 330 -20.11 24.15 -16.87
C LYS A 330 -19.40 24.75 -18.06
N ASN A 331 -20.02 24.54 -19.22
CA ASN A 331 -19.70 25.19 -20.49
C ASN A 331 -19.55 26.70 -20.33
#